data_a6b8e525dbf4832d0496b793eda6a768
#
_entry.id   a6b8e525dbf4832d0496b793eda6a768
#
_cell.length_a   1.000
_cell.length_b   1.000
_cell.length_c   1.000
_cell.angle_alpha   90.00
_cell.angle_beta   90.00
_cell.angle_gamma   90.00
#
_symmetry.space_group_name_H-M   'P 1'
#
loop_
_entity.id
_entity.type
_entity.pdbx_description
1 polymer ?
#
loop_
_entity_poly.entity_id
_entity_poly.type
_entity_poly.pdbx_seq_one_letter_code
_entity_poly.pdbx_strand_id
1 'polypeptide(L)'
;MRSKSNIIVYEHDRLTTDHDLFDSRHLNALWKLNEYNDFDYFDPIPNGVKFKQYVGILQVDGLSIEILPKADKDNDTADWKNLLLQMLKACGHLKASTTGAANVKRQHLNLLEVYFELFLAEVEILTRKGLVKKYRKHTKNVKALKGKLEFAGNIRYNLVHKERFYTTHQVYNQDHILHQVLSNALEIIEQFSKGSYLYDRCKRVLL
;
A
#
# COMPACT_ATOMS: atom_id res chain seq x y z
N MET A 1 -0.84 -20.86 6.71
CA MET A 1 -0.73 -19.50 7.29
C MET A 1 0.75 -19.21 7.46
N ARG A 2 1.36 -18.32 6.65
CA ARG A 2 2.74 -17.87 6.93
C ARG A 2 2.67 -16.97 8.17
N SER A 3 3.41 -17.32 9.21
CA SER A 3 3.59 -16.47 10.40
C SER A 3 4.12 -15.10 9.92
N LYS A 4 3.51 -14.02 10.39
CA LYS A 4 4.06 -12.67 10.18
C LYS A 4 5.29 -12.57 11.06
N SER A 5 6.46 -12.63 10.45
CA SER A 5 7.73 -12.40 11.14
C SER A 5 8.05 -10.91 11.07
N ASN A 6 8.39 -10.32 12.20
CA ASN A 6 8.81 -8.91 12.30
C ASN A 6 10.19 -8.84 12.93
N ILE A 7 11.09 -8.12 12.30
CA ILE A 7 12.44 -7.84 12.80
C ILE A 7 12.56 -6.33 13.01
N ILE A 8 13.10 -5.93 14.15
CA ILE A 8 13.42 -4.53 14.45
C ILE A 8 14.93 -4.38 14.37
N VAL A 9 15.39 -3.42 13.58
CA VAL A 9 16.79 -3.04 13.42
C VAL A 9 16.91 -1.52 13.55
N TYR A 10 18.13 -1.03 13.74
CA TYR A 10 18.40 0.40 13.78
C TYR A 10 19.21 0.85 12.56
N GLU A 11 19.21 2.15 12.28
CA GLU A 11 20.11 2.75 11.30
C GLU A 11 21.55 2.27 11.53
N HIS A 12 22.26 1.98 10.45
CA HIS A 12 23.63 1.47 10.43
C HIS A 12 23.85 0.08 11.03
N ASP A 13 22.81 -0.58 11.54
CA ASP A 13 22.91 -1.97 12.00
C ASP A 13 23.09 -2.95 10.83
N ARG A 14 23.62 -4.11 11.15
CA ARG A 14 23.80 -5.22 10.22
C ARG A 14 22.75 -6.29 10.49
N LEU A 15 22.19 -6.82 9.42
CA LEU A 15 21.29 -7.97 9.47
C LEU A 15 21.91 -9.08 8.60
N THR A 16 22.23 -10.20 9.22
CA THR A 16 22.86 -11.36 8.55
C THR A 16 21.95 -12.58 8.59
N THR A 17 22.21 -13.54 7.74
CA THR A 17 21.47 -14.82 7.68
C THR A 17 21.65 -15.70 8.94
N ASP A 18 22.44 -15.26 9.90
CA ASP A 18 22.56 -15.92 11.22
C ASP A 18 21.35 -15.60 12.13
N HIS A 19 20.52 -14.63 11.75
CA HIS A 19 19.33 -14.27 12.50
C HIS A 19 18.20 -15.26 12.19
N ASP A 20 17.57 -15.84 13.22
CA ASP A 20 16.56 -16.92 13.14
C ASP A 20 15.41 -16.66 12.14
N LEU A 21 15.01 -15.39 11.96
CA LEU A 21 13.91 -14.99 11.10
C LEU A 21 14.37 -14.51 9.70
N PHE A 22 15.69 -14.41 9.46
CA PHE A 22 16.24 -13.84 8.23
C PHE A 22 17.07 -14.87 7.48
N ASP A 23 16.60 -15.34 6.36
CA ASP A 23 17.24 -16.37 5.54
C ASP A 23 17.71 -15.84 4.17
N SER A 24 18.37 -16.70 3.39
CA SER A 24 18.90 -16.37 2.06
C SER A 24 17.82 -15.91 1.06
N ARG A 25 16.54 -16.30 1.24
CA ARG A 25 15.44 -15.85 0.37
C ARG A 25 15.15 -14.39 0.62
N HIS A 26 15.08 -13.99 1.90
CA HIS A 26 14.89 -12.60 2.30
C HIS A 26 16.05 -11.72 1.83
N LEU A 27 17.29 -12.22 1.95
CA LEU A 27 18.48 -11.52 1.46
C LEU A 27 18.42 -11.28 -0.05
N ASN A 28 18.09 -12.30 -0.84
CA ASN A 28 17.96 -12.18 -2.29
C ASN A 28 16.81 -11.23 -2.68
N ALA A 29 15.71 -11.23 -1.93
CA ALA A 29 14.60 -10.31 -2.16
C ALA A 29 14.99 -8.86 -1.87
N LEU A 30 15.77 -8.61 -0.81
CA LEU A 30 16.32 -7.29 -0.51
C LEU A 30 17.28 -6.81 -1.61
N TRP A 31 18.19 -7.64 -2.09
CA TRP A 31 19.10 -7.26 -3.18
C TRP A 31 18.34 -6.86 -4.45
N LYS A 32 17.33 -7.64 -4.83
CA LYS A 32 16.46 -7.27 -5.94
C LYS A 32 15.72 -5.93 -5.71
N LEU A 33 15.29 -5.66 -4.46
CA LEU A 33 14.65 -4.40 -4.12
C LEU A 33 15.58 -3.21 -4.38
N ASN A 34 16.85 -3.34 -4.04
CA ASN A 34 17.87 -2.29 -4.26
C ASN A 34 18.16 -2.08 -5.76
N GLU A 35 18.14 -3.15 -6.56
CA GLU A 35 18.34 -3.06 -8.02
C GLU A 35 17.19 -2.34 -8.74
N TYR A 36 15.95 -2.44 -8.22
CA TYR A 36 14.77 -1.83 -8.83
C TYR A 36 14.50 -0.39 -8.40
N ASN A 37 15.12 0.06 -7.30
CA ASN A 37 14.91 1.39 -6.77
C ASN A 37 16.15 2.26 -6.98
N ASP A 38 15.94 3.55 -7.31
CA ASP A 38 17.01 4.55 -7.38
C ASP A 38 17.59 4.92 -5.99
N PHE A 39 17.09 4.32 -4.92
CA PHE A 39 17.51 4.56 -3.55
C PHE A 39 18.21 3.35 -2.96
N ASP A 40 19.43 3.56 -2.49
CA ASP A 40 20.20 2.59 -1.74
C ASP A 40 19.79 2.60 -0.25
N TYR A 41 18.89 1.72 0.14
CA TYR A 41 18.47 1.58 1.53
C TYR A 41 19.53 0.94 2.43
N PHE A 42 20.40 0.14 1.85
CA PHE A 42 21.43 -0.63 2.56
C PHE A 42 22.61 -0.96 1.63
N ASP A 43 23.77 -1.22 2.24
CA ASP A 43 24.95 -1.76 1.56
C ASP A 43 24.97 -3.28 1.68
N PRO A 44 25.30 -4.02 0.61
CA PRO A 44 25.50 -5.46 0.69
C PRO A 44 26.76 -5.76 1.53
N ILE A 45 26.63 -6.74 2.41
CA ILE A 45 27.76 -7.31 3.19
C ILE A 45 27.76 -8.84 3.03
N PRO A 46 28.84 -9.55 3.36
CA PRO A 46 28.86 -11.00 3.35
C PRO A 46 27.71 -11.57 4.20
N ASN A 47 26.87 -12.41 3.58
CA ASN A 47 25.71 -13.07 4.18
C ASN A 47 24.66 -12.12 4.78
N GLY A 48 24.57 -10.86 4.30
CA GLY A 48 23.62 -9.92 4.88
C GLY A 48 23.57 -8.54 4.23
N VAL A 49 23.02 -7.60 4.97
CA VAL A 49 22.89 -6.19 4.60
C VAL A 49 23.30 -5.30 5.77
N LYS A 50 23.83 -4.12 5.47
CA LYS A 50 24.06 -3.04 6.43
C LYS A 50 23.16 -1.87 6.06
N PHE A 51 22.23 -1.51 6.95
CA PHE A 51 21.30 -0.40 6.70
C PHE A 51 22.04 0.94 6.68
N LYS A 52 21.59 1.83 5.80
CA LYS A 52 22.05 3.22 5.70
C LYS A 52 21.22 4.15 6.59
N GLN A 53 21.28 5.44 6.35
CA GLN A 53 20.42 6.45 6.99
C GLN A 53 19.00 6.38 6.45
N TYR A 54 18.29 5.30 6.80
CA TYR A 54 16.92 5.04 6.40
C TYR A 54 16.10 4.64 7.61
N VAL A 55 14.97 5.30 7.80
CA VAL A 55 13.99 4.97 8.84
C VAL A 55 12.68 4.64 8.17
N GLY A 56 12.10 3.52 8.52
CA GLY A 56 10.86 3.08 7.91
C GLY A 56 10.62 1.59 8.03
N ILE A 57 9.93 1.03 7.04
CA ILE A 57 9.64 -0.40 6.99
C ILE A 57 9.92 -0.96 5.61
N LEU A 58 10.57 -2.11 5.58
CA LEU A 58 10.77 -2.93 4.38
C LEU A 58 9.99 -4.22 4.53
N GLN A 59 9.27 -4.59 3.48
CA GLN A 59 8.50 -5.84 3.42
C GLN A 59 9.07 -6.73 2.32
N VAL A 60 9.62 -7.87 2.69
CA VAL A 60 10.24 -8.82 1.75
C VAL A 60 9.82 -10.25 2.06
N ASP A 61 9.31 -10.97 1.09
CA ASP A 61 8.90 -12.40 1.16
C ASP A 61 8.15 -12.81 2.44
N GLY A 62 7.26 -11.93 2.94
CA GLY A 62 6.47 -12.19 4.15
C GLY A 62 7.14 -11.78 5.46
N LEU A 63 8.37 -11.24 5.40
CA LEU A 63 9.10 -10.68 6.52
C LEU A 63 8.96 -9.16 6.52
N SER A 64 8.60 -8.58 7.67
CA SER A 64 8.62 -7.13 7.92
C SER A 64 9.91 -6.76 8.65
N ILE A 65 10.65 -5.79 8.14
CA ILE A 65 11.86 -5.25 8.78
C ILE A 65 11.55 -3.79 9.12
N GLU A 66 11.43 -3.49 10.40
CA GLU A 66 11.27 -2.13 10.91
C GLU A 66 12.65 -1.54 11.20
N ILE A 67 13.00 -0.44 10.54
CA ILE A 67 14.26 0.26 10.70
C ILE A 67 13.98 1.52 11.52
N LEU A 68 14.53 1.61 12.72
CA LEU A 68 14.35 2.71 13.66
C LEU A 68 15.58 3.62 13.67
N PRO A 69 15.42 4.90 14.04
CA PRO A 69 16.55 5.81 14.18
C PRO A 69 17.49 5.34 15.28
N LYS A 70 18.80 5.51 15.06
CA LYS A 70 19.83 5.21 16.05
C LYS A 70 20.05 6.42 16.96
N ALA A 71 19.16 6.66 17.89
CA ALA A 71 19.38 7.61 18.95
C ALA A 71 19.15 6.87 20.27
N ASP A 72 20.14 6.80 21.13
CA ASP A 72 20.19 6.13 22.43
C ASP A 72 19.58 4.72 22.50
N LYS A 73 20.45 3.71 22.47
CA LYS A 73 20.06 2.28 22.56
C LYS A 73 19.41 1.89 23.90
N ASP A 74 19.37 2.79 24.86
CA ASP A 74 18.90 2.54 26.24
C ASP A 74 17.41 2.88 26.43
N ASN A 75 16.73 3.44 25.44
CA ASN A 75 15.31 3.79 25.53
C ASN A 75 14.41 2.72 24.95
N ASP A 76 13.22 2.56 25.55
CA ASP A 76 12.21 1.58 25.13
C ASP A 76 11.80 1.78 23.64
N THR A 77 11.68 0.67 22.91
CA THR A 77 11.26 0.64 21.51
C THR A 77 9.91 1.33 21.29
N ALA A 78 9.05 1.35 22.31
CA ALA A 78 7.76 2.05 22.26
C ALA A 78 7.92 3.57 22.21
N ASP A 79 8.89 4.12 22.90
CA ASP A 79 9.17 5.56 22.90
C ASP A 79 9.69 6.02 21.55
N TRP A 80 10.50 5.22 20.88
CA TRP A 80 11.01 5.49 19.54
C TRP A 80 9.91 5.50 18.48
N LYS A 81 8.96 4.56 18.55
CA LYS A 81 7.80 4.55 17.65
C LYS A 81 6.94 5.80 17.83
N ASN A 82 6.73 6.21 19.06
CA ASN A 82 5.99 7.43 19.39
C ASN A 82 6.71 8.68 18.87
N LEU A 83 8.03 8.77 19.08
CA LEU A 83 8.84 9.86 18.58
C LEU A 83 8.81 9.92 17.05
N LEU A 84 9.02 8.80 16.35
CA LEU A 84 8.95 8.72 14.91
C LEU A 84 7.59 9.20 14.39
N LEU A 85 6.48 8.78 15.02
CA LEU A 85 5.15 9.23 14.64
C LEU A 85 4.96 10.73 14.85
N GLN A 86 5.53 11.29 15.92
CA GLN A 86 5.51 12.75 16.16
C GLN A 86 6.32 13.49 15.10
N MET A 87 7.50 12.99 14.76
CA MET A 87 8.35 13.56 13.70
C MET A 87 7.65 13.53 12.33
N LEU A 88 7.06 12.41 11.95
CA LEU A 88 6.32 12.27 10.69
C LEU A 88 5.11 13.22 10.62
N LYS A 89 4.45 13.46 11.75
CA LYS A 89 3.38 14.48 11.86
C LYS A 89 3.92 15.89 11.73
N ALA A 90 5.01 16.20 12.42
CA ALA A 90 5.64 17.54 12.38
C ALA A 90 6.14 17.88 10.97
N CYS A 91 6.67 16.88 10.24
CA CYS A 91 7.10 17.03 8.84
C CYS A 91 5.93 17.06 7.83
N GLY A 92 4.68 16.91 8.28
CA GLY A 92 3.50 16.91 7.40
C GLY A 92 3.33 15.66 6.54
N HIS A 93 4.18 14.63 6.75
CA HIS A 93 4.06 13.34 6.06
C HIS A 93 2.87 12.50 6.56
N LEU A 94 2.40 12.76 7.78
CA LEU A 94 1.20 12.18 8.37
C LEU A 94 0.18 13.27 8.66
N LYS A 95 -0.75 13.48 7.77
CA LYS A 95 -1.96 14.28 8.00
C LYS A 95 -3.05 13.40 8.60
N ALA A 96 -2.81 12.87 9.79
CA ALA A 96 -3.81 12.06 10.45
C ALA A 96 -4.96 12.93 10.94
N SER A 97 -6.18 12.58 10.56
CA SER A 97 -7.37 13.05 11.28
C SER A 97 -7.22 12.65 12.76
N THR A 98 -7.74 13.47 13.66
CA THR A 98 -7.65 13.28 15.11
C THR A 98 -8.10 11.89 15.58
N THR A 99 -9.00 11.25 14.83
CA THR A 99 -9.55 9.91 15.12
C THR A 99 -8.52 8.79 14.89
N GLY A 100 -7.77 8.83 13.80
CA GLY A 100 -6.71 7.82 13.53
C GLY A 100 -5.57 7.90 14.53
N ALA A 101 -5.17 9.12 14.92
CA ALA A 101 -4.11 9.33 15.90
C ALA A 101 -4.45 8.84 17.32
N ALA A 102 -5.73 8.86 17.70
CA ALA A 102 -6.18 8.37 19.01
C ALA A 102 -6.15 6.83 19.09
N ASN A 103 -6.44 6.14 17.98
CA ASN A 103 -6.41 4.68 17.91
C ASN A 103 -4.97 4.14 17.93
N VAL A 104 -4.05 4.81 17.25
CA VAL A 104 -2.62 4.45 17.24
C VAL A 104 -1.98 4.51 18.62
N LYS A 105 -2.40 5.45 19.48
CA LYS A 105 -1.88 5.57 20.86
C LYS A 105 -2.30 4.45 21.80
N ARG A 106 -3.35 3.70 21.47
CA ARG A 106 -3.94 2.69 22.36
C ARG A 106 -3.42 1.27 22.14
N GLN A 107 -2.66 1.02 21.07
CA GLN A 107 -2.26 -0.34 20.69
C GLN A 107 -0.77 -0.41 20.41
N HIS A 108 -0.14 -1.51 20.83
CA HIS A 108 1.23 -1.90 20.44
C HIS A 108 1.24 -2.37 18.98
N LEU A 109 0.95 -1.43 18.05
CA LEU A 109 0.96 -1.71 16.63
C LEU A 109 2.39 -1.68 16.09
N ASN A 110 2.69 -2.57 15.16
CA ASN A 110 3.90 -2.40 14.37
C ASN A 110 3.76 -1.18 13.44
N LEU A 111 4.87 -0.66 12.96
CA LEU A 111 4.87 0.55 12.13
C LEU A 111 4.00 0.40 10.86
N LEU A 112 3.96 -0.79 10.26
CA LEU A 112 3.13 -1.07 9.08
C LEU A 112 1.63 -0.96 9.41
N GLU A 113 1.20 -1.48 10.56
CA GLU A 113 -0.20 -1.37 11.00
C GLU A 113 -0.60 0.08 11.25
N VAL A 114 0.33 0.90 11.73
CA VAL A 114 0.11 2.35 11.88
C VAL A 114 -0.18 3.01 10.52
N TYR A 115 0.60 2.69 9.49
CA TYR A 115 0.33 3.21 8.14
C TYR A 115 -1.01 2.73 7.58
N PHE A 116 -1.35 1.47 7.80
CA PHE A 116 -2.66 0.93 7.39
C PHE A 116 -3.81 1.62 8.11
N GLU A 117 -3.68 1.85 9.42
CA GLU A 117 -4.68 2.59 10.23
C GLU A 117 -4.92 3.99 9.67
N LEU A 118 -3.85 4.73 9.38
CA LEU A 118 -3.92 6.07 8.84
C LEU A 118 -4.56 6.08 7.44
N PHE A 119 -4.14 5.16 6.58
CA PHE A 119 -4.70 5.03 5.24
C PHE A 119 -6.20 4.73 5.28
N LEU A 120 -6.61 3.74 6.07
CA LEU A 120 -8.02 3.36 6.22
C LEU A 120 -8.86 4.52 6.77
N ALA A 121 -8.34 5.29 7.72
CA ALA A 121 -9.04 6.46 8.27
C ALA A 121 -9.32 7.50 7.17
N GLU A 122 -8.36 7.80 6.30
CA GLU A 122 -8.54 8.75 5.20
C GLU A 122 -9.51 8.21 4.13
N VAL A 123 -9.42 6.92 3.79
CA VAL A 123 -10.33 6.30 2.82
C VAL A 123 -11.76 6.25 3.35
N GLU A 124 -11.97 5.98 4.64
CA GLU A 124 -13.30 6.06 5.27
C GLU A 124 -13.90 7.47 5.19
N ILE A 125 -13.09 8.51 5.42
CA ILE A 125 -13.53 9.90 5.28
C ILE A 125 -13.91 10.19 3.83
N LEU A 126 -13.09 9.76 2.87
CA LEU A 126 -13.35 9.93 1.45
C LEU A 126 -14.65 9.23 1.04
N THR A 127 -14.87 8.01 1.49
CA THR A 127 -16.08 7.24 1.19
C THR A 127 -17.33 7.89 1.76
N ARG A 128 -17.27 8.42 3.00
CA ARG A 128 -18.38 9.15 3.63
C ARG A 128 -18.72 10.46 2.92
N LYS A 129 -17.72 11.17 2.40
CA LYS A 129 -17.91 12.40 1.60
C LYS A 129 -18.47 12.12 0.20
N GLY A 130 -18.44 10.86 -0.23
CA GLY A 130 -18.82 10.43 -1.56
C GLY A 130 -17.64 10.44 -2.53
N LEU A 131 -17.56 9.37 -3.32
CA LEU A 131 -16.51 9.20 -4.30
C LEU A 131 -16.69 10.13 -5.50
N VAL A 132 -15.61 10.77 -5.92
CA VAL A 132 -15.59 11.70 -7.05
C VAL A 132 -15.87 10.95 -8.35
N LYS A 133 -16.78 11.48 -9.16
CA LYS A 133 -17.05 10.97 -10.52
C LYS A 133 -16.23 11.75 -11.52
N LYS A 134 -15.76 11.03 -12.57
CA LYS A 134 -15.03 11.65 -13.70
C LYS A 134 -15.59 11.15 -15.02
N TYR A 135 -15.45 11.99 -16.05
CA TYR A 135 -15.75 11.58 -17.42
C TYR A 135 -14.62 10.72 -17.97
N ARG A 136 -14.98 9.56 -18.53
CA ARG A 136 -14.04 8.73 -19.28
C ARG A 136 -14.65 8.26 -20.59
N LYS A 137 -13.81 8.09 -21.60
CA LYS A 137 -14.22 7.45 -22.85
C LYS A 137 -14.37 5.95 -22.63
N HIS A 138 -15.49 5.41 -23.05
CA HIS A 138 -15.77 3.99 -22.99
C HIS A 138 -16.18 3.48 -24.37
N THR A 139 -15.43 2.52 -24.91
CA THR A 139 -15.71 1.88 -26.19
C THR A 139 -16.31 0.50 -25.92
N LYS A 140 -17.55 0.30 -26.33
CA LYS A 140 -18.22 -0.99 -26.17
C LYS A 140 -19.35 -1.19 -27.18
N ASN A 141 -19.82 -2.45 -27.23
CA ASN A 141 -20.98 -2.82 -28.03
C ASN A 141 -22.26 -2.50 -27.26
N VAL A 142 -23.16 -1.69 -27.85
CA VAL A 142 -24.41 -1.22 -27.22
C VAL A 142 -25.59 -1.46 -28.16
N LYS A 143 -26.81 -1.58 -27.61
CA LYS A 143 -28.05 -1.79 -28.39
C LYS A 143 -28.58 -0.49 -29.02
N ALA A 144 -28.19 0.65 -28.53
CA ALA A 144 -28.60 1.96 -29.06
C ALA A 144 -27.36 2.77 -29.43
N LEU A 145 -27.41 3.50 -30.52
CA LEU A 145 -26.33 4.38 -30.95
C LEU A 145 -26.09 5.45 -29.88
N LYS A 146 -24.90 5.50 -29.32
CA LYS A 146 -24.52 6.42 -28.27
C LYS A 146 -23.08 6.90 -28.50
N GLY A 147 -22.91 8.21 -28.67
CA GLY A 147 -21.61 8.81 -28.97
C GLY A 147 -21.13 8.52 -30.40
N LYS A 148 -19.85 8.30 -30.58
CA LYS A 148 -19.21 8.10 -31.88
C LYS A 148 -19.24 6.62 -32.29
N LEU A 149 -19.73 6.31 -33.49
CA LEU A 149 -19.64 4.97 -34.05
C LEU A 149 -18.20 4.67 -34.50
N GLU A 150 -17.65 3.56 -34.01
CA GLU A 150 -16.35 3.04 -34.42
C GLU A 150 -16.53 2.04 -35.57
N PHE A 151 -16.40 2.52 -36.82
CA PHE A 151 -16.73 1.73 -38.00
C PHE A 151 -15.98 0.41 -38.10
N ALA A 152 -14.66 0.41 -37.87
CA ALA A 152 -13.84 -0.80 -37.93
C ALA A 152 -14.29 -1.83 -36.87
N GLY A 153 -14.58 -1.38 -35.66
CA GLY A 153 -15.10 -2.24 -34.61
C GLY A 153 -16.52 -2.73 -34.91
N ASN A 154 -17.36 -1.86 -35.46
CA ASN A 154 -18.73 -2.24 -35.83
C ASN A 154 -18.77 -3.31 -36.93
N ILE A 155 -17.94 -3.18 -37.97
CA ILE A 155 -17.78 -4.21 -38.98
C ILE A 155 -17.26 -5.51 -38.39
N ARG A 156 -16.23 -5.44 -37.54
CA ARG A 156 -15.61 -6.64 -36.94
C ARG A 156 -16.53 -7.41 -36.02
N TYR A 157 -17.33 -6.72 -35.18
CA TYR A 157 -18.11 -7.36 -34.12
C TYR A 157 -19.60 -7.45 -34.42
N ASN A 158 -20.14 -6.63 -35.31
CA ASN A 158 -21.58 -6.48 -35.55
C ASN A 158 -21.98 -6.74 -36.99
N LEU A 159 -21.13 -7.34 -37.84
CA LEU A 159 -21.48 -7.65 -39.23
C LEU A 159 -22.77 -8.50 -39.36
N VAL A 160 -22.94 -9.43 -38.41
CA VAL A 160 -24.12 -10.29 -38.31
C VAL A 160 -25.16 -9.70 -37.34
N HIS A 161 -24.72 -9.04 -36.30
CA HIS A 161 -25.55 -8.47 -35.25
C HIS A 161 -25.88 -6.98 -35.52
N LYS A 162 -26.70 -6.74 -36.53
CA LYS A 162 -27.07 -5.40 -37.00
C LYS A 162 -27.87 -4.58 -35.99
N GLU A 163 -28.38 -5.22 -34.93
CA GLU A 163 -29.09 -4.57 -33.81
C GLU A 163 -28.16 -3.93 -32.79
N ARG A 164 -26.83 -4.02 -32.98
CA ARG A 164 -25.82 -3.49 -32.06
C ARG A 164 -24.91 -2.48 -32.76
N PHE A 165 -24.39 -1.58 -31.97
CA PHE A 165 -23.48 -0.52 -32.39
C PHE A 165 -22.20 -0.56 -31.56
N TYR A 166 -21.05 -0.66 -32.21
CA TYR A 166 -19.75 -0.53 -31.54
C TYR A 166 -19.38 0.94 -31.47
N THR A 167 -19.51 1.52 -30.27
CA THR A 167 -19.43 2.98 -30.10
C THR A 167 -18.47 3.38 -29.00
N THR A 168 -17.85 4.56 -29.19
CA THR A 168 -17.10 5.27 -28.17
C THR A 168 -17.95 6.44 -27.65
N HIS A 169 -18.26 6.43 -26.36
CA HIS A 169 -19.02 7.46 -25.69
C HIS A 169 -18.41 7.83 -24.35
N GLN A 170 -18.77 8.99 -23.82
CA GLN A 170 -18.37 9.43 -22.49
C GLN A 170 -19.29 8.84 -21.41
N VAL A 171 -18.68 8.31 -20.36
CA VAL A 171 -19.38 7.83 -19.15
C VAL A 171 -18.93 8.66 -17.96
N TYR A 172 -19.87 9.12 -17.17
CA TYR A 172 -19.62 9.85 -15.93
C TYR A 172 -19.85 8.92 -14.76
N ASN A 173 -18.79 8.36 -14.19
CA ASN A 173 -18.87 7.40 -13.10
C ASN A 173 -17.67 7.50 -12.16
N GLN A 174 -17.71 6.68 -11.10
CA GLN A 174 -16.65 6.59 -10.09
C GLN A 174 -15.49 5.68 -10.52
N ASP A 175 -15.66 4.89 -11.57
CA ASP A 175 -14.63 3.97 -12.08
C ASP A 175 -13.57 4.74 -12.87
N HIS A 176 -12.54 5.19 -12.17
CA HIS A 176 -11.38 5.86 -12.74
C HIS A 176 -10.12 5.45 -12.00
N ILE A 177 -8.96 5.73 -12.60
CA ILE A 177 -7.66 5.22 -12.17
C ILE A 177 -7.36 5.47 -10.68
N LEU A 178 -7.74 6.61 -10.11
CA LEU A 178 -7.51 6.91 -8.70
C LEU A 178 -8.26 5.95 -7.78
N HIS A 179 -9.55 5.66 -8.08
CA HIS A 179 -10.32 4.70 -7.29
C HIS A 179 -9.84 3.27 -7.50
N GLN A 180 -9.36 2.92 -8.69
CA GLN A 180 -8.75 1.61 -8.95
C GLN A 180 -7.47 1.43 -8.10
N VAL A 181 -6.62 2.46 -8.00
CA VAL A 181 -5.43 2.44 -7.12
C VAL A 181 -5.83 2.29 -5.65
N LEU A 182 -6.86 3.03 -5.19
CA LEU A 182 -7.36 2.89 -3.82
C LEU A 182 -7.92 1.48 -3.55
N SER A 183 -8.67 0.90 -4.49
CA SER A 183 -9.20 -0.46 -4.38
C SER A 183 -8.06 -1.49 -4.27
N ASN A 184 -7.06 -1.41 -5.14
CA ASN A 184 -5.90 -2.29 -5.09
C ASN A 184 -5.13 -2.15 -3.77
N ALA A 185 -4.97 -0.93 -3.26
CA ALA A 185 -4.34 -0.70 -1.96
C ALA A 185 -5.14 -1.34 -0.81
N LEU A 186 -6.48 -1.24 -0.83
CA LEU A 186 -7.34 -1.90 0.14
C LEU A 186 -7.22 -3.42 0.08
N GLU A 187 -7.16 -4.02 -1.11
CA GLU A 187 -6.96 -5.46 -1.28
C GLU A 187 -5.61 -5.93 -0.69
N ILE A 188 -4.55 -5.15 -0.89
CA ILE A 188 -3.24 -5.41 -0.29
C ILE A 188 -3.36 -5.35 1.23
N ILE A 189 -3.95 -4.29 1.79
CA ILE A 189 -4.15 -4.15 3.24
C ILE A 189 -4.97 -5.33 3.79
N GLU A 190 -6.03 -5.73 3.10
CA GLU A 190 -6.83 -6.89 3.49
C GLU A 190 -5.98 -8.16 3.62
N GLN A 191 -5.11 -8.43 2.64
CA GLN A 191 -4.23 -9.59 2.66
C GLN A 191 -3.25 -9.56 3.84
N PHE A 192 -2.64 -8.39 4.10
CA PHE A 192 -1.67 -8.22 5.19
C PHE A 192 -2.31 -8.11 6.57
N SER A 193 -3.58 -7.76 6.67
CA SER A 193 -4.27 -7.53 7.95
C SER A 193 -5.03 -8.74 8.49
N LYS A 194 -5.00 -9.89 7.81
CA LYS A 194 -5.71 -11.11 8.23
C LYS A 194 -5.45 -11.43 9.70
N GLY A 195 -6.53 -11.57 10.47
CA GLY A 195 -6.45 -11.84 11.91
C GLY A 195 -6.26 -10.61 12.80
N SER A 196 -6.28 -9.40 12.25
CA SER A 196 -6.28 -8.15 13.01
C SER A 196 -7.61 -7.40 12.86
N TYR A 197 -7.88 -6.45 13.76
CA TYR A 197 -9.07 -5.57 13.68
C TYR A 197 -9.10 -4.72 12.39
N LEU A 198 -7.94 -4.48 11.78
CA LEU A 198 -7.82 -3.76 10.51
C LEU A 198 -8.45 -4.52 9.34
N TYR A 199 -8.46 -5.85 9.39
CA TYR A 199 -9.10 -6.69 8.40
C TYR A 199 -10.60 -6.41 8.29
N ASP A 200 -11.31 -6.43 9.42
CA ASP A 200 -12.75 -6.19 9.45
C ASP A 200 -13.08 -4.75 9.04
N ARG A 201 -12.20 -3.82 9.39
CA ARG A 201 -12.34 -2.42 9.02
C ARG A 201 -12.14 -2.20 7.53
N CYS A 202 -11.14 -2.86 6.93
CA CYS A 202 -10.88 -2.83 5.50
C CYS A 202 -12.07 -3.41 4.70
N LYS A 203 -12.61 -4.53 5.14
CA LYS A 203 -13.79 -5.16 4.55
C LYS A 203 -15.00 -4.25 4.49
N ARG A 204 -15.25 -3.47 5.54
CA ARG A 204 -16.36 -2.50 5.57
C ARG A 204 -16.23 -1.37 4.57
N VAL A 205 -15.02 -1.05 4.14
CA VAL A 205 -14.75 0.00 3.15
C VAL A 205 -14.83 -0.54 1.72
N LEU A 206 -14.52 -1.84 1.53
CA LEU A 206 -14.60 -2.53 0.23
C LEU A 206 -16.04 -2.88 -0.19
N LEU A 207 -16.98 -2.97 0.75
CA LEU A 207 -18.41 -3.19 0.51
C LEU A 207 -19.14 -1.89 0.16
#